data_e81b440aae47fb1771b4dd26b9e0797a
#
_entry.id   e81b440aae47fb1771b4dd26b9e0797a
#
_cell.length_a   1.000
_cell.length_b   1.000
_cell.length_c   1.000
_cell.angle_alpha   90.00
_cell.angle_beta   90.00
_cell.angle_gamma   90.00
#
_symmetry.space_group_name_H-M   'P 1'
#
loop_
_entity.id
_entity.type
_entity.pdbx_description
1 polymer ?
#
loop_
_entity_poly.entity_id
_entity_poly.type
_entity_poly.pdbx_seq_one_letter_code
_entity_poly.pdbx_strand_id
1 'polypeptide(L)'
;MLSLLDTYLLPVALSVPLLLLLVLLLTRPGEEPARAIAPAPAPPVSRAAPSGVLVIDDSAVARAKLRKLFEGAGYRVEVAADGVEGLELLAHQRFAVLVTDLEMPRMDGFELIAAVQGSLDTEDLPIIAITGHDELQARVHDCQGLYGIFKKPWNDRELLKRVAALPHNAPAPAA
;
A
#
# COMPACT_ATOMS: atom_id res chain seq x y z
N MET A 1 37.32 37.48 67.82
CA MET A 1 37.43 37.89 66.42
C MET A 1 37.10 36.78 65.41
N LEU A 2 36.77 35.58 65.86
CA LEU A 2 36.42 34.45 64.98
C LEU A 2 34.95 34.26 64.75
N SER A 3 34.02 34.91 65.48
CA SER A 3 32.59 34.67 65.39
C SER A 3 31.86 35.41 64.23
N LEU A 4 32.44 36.47 63.68
CA LEU A 4 31.89 37.24 62.59
C LEU A 4 32.12 36.59 61.24
N LEU A 5 33.19 35.86 61.05
CA LEU A 5 33.47 35.16 59.82
C LEU A 5 32.53 33.97 59.64
N ASP A 6 32.24 33.20 60.68
CA ASP A 6 31.33 32.06 60.59
C ASP A 6 29.88 32.44 60.39
N THR A 7 29.46 33.61 60.96
CA THR A 7 28.05 34.06 60.85
C THR A 7 27.68 34.50 59.44
N TYR A 8 28.63 35.03 58.67
CA TYR A 8 28.34 35.55 57.32
C TYR A 8 28.90 34.71 56.17
N LEU A 9 30.04 34.01 56.40
CA LEU A 9 30.65 33.18 55.38
C LEU A 9 29.86 31.90 55.06
N LEU A 10 29.26 31.28 56.08
CA LEU A 10 28.54 30.02 55.90
C LEU A 10 27.22 30.23 55.08
N PRO A 11 26.36 31.23 55.37
CA PRO A 11 25.15 31.46 54.56
C PRO A 11 25.50 31.96 53.15
N VAL A 12 26.59 32.72 52.95
CA VAL A 12 27.03 33.18 51.64
C VAL A 12 27.59 32.01 50.81
N ALA A 13 28.37 31.14 51.43
CA ALA A 13 28.94 29.96 50.76
C ALA A 13 27.87 28.95 50.29
N LEU A 14 26.71 28.89 50.97
CA LEU A 14 25.57 28.04 50.59
C LEU A 14 24.60 28.75 49.62
N SER A 15 24.45 30.06 49.74
CA SER A 15 23.47 30.80 48.89
C SER A 15 23.95 31.04 47.47
N VAL A 16 25.27 31.23 47.29
CA VAL A 16 25.84 31.46 45.94
C VAL A 16 25.72 30.24 45.04
N PRO A 17 26.08 29.01 45.43
CA PRO A 17 25.90 27.84 44.57
C PRO A 17 24.42 27.50 44.35
N LEU A 18 23.56 27.75 45.34
CA LEU A 18 22.12 27.51 45.18
C LEU A 18 21.51 28.48 44.18
N LEU A 19 21.89 29.78 44.22
CA LEU A 19 21.48 30.76 43.24
C LEU A 19 21.99 30.46 41.84
N LEU A 20 23.26 29.99 41.75
CA LEU A 20 23.84 29.61 40.46
C LEU A 20 23.13 28.37 39.86
N LEU A 21 22.78 27.40 40.72
CA LEU A 21 22.02 26.22 40.32
C LEU A 21 20.60 26.62 39.87
N LEU A 22 19.96 27.57 40.56
CA LEU A 22 18.65 28.09 40.19
C LEU A 22 18.68 28.84 38.86
N VAL A 23 19.71 29.67 38.64
CA VAL A 23 19.93 30.35 37.37
C VAL A 23 20.20 29.36 36.25
N LEU A 24 20.99 28.33 36.49
CA LEU A 24 21.28 27.28 35.52
C LEU A 24 20.06 26.46 35.18
N LEU A 25 19.15 26.22 36.16
CA LEU A 25 17.87 25.56 35.93
C LEU A 25 16.88 26.44 35.15
N LEU A 26 16.90 27.76 35.39
CA LEU A 26 16.02 28.72 34.70
C LEU A 26 16.55 29.13 33.32
N THR A 27 17.87 29.03 33.09
CA THR A 27 18.52 29.33 31.82
C THR A 27 18.88 28.09 31.02
N ARG A 28 18.35 26.92 31.40
CA ARG A 28 18.42 25.78 30.47
C ARG A 28 17.82 26.29 29.15
N PRO A 29 18.65 26.42 28.07
CA PRO A 29 18.07 26.63 26.77
C PRO A 29 17.12 25.46 26.60
N GLY A 30 15.83 25.76 26.47
CA GLY A 30 14.85 24.73 26.19
C GLY A 30 15.43 23.96 25.02
N GLU A 31 15.74 22.68 25.23
CA GLU A 31 15.84 21.76 24.11
C GLU A 31 14.51 21.95 23.41
N GLU A 32 14.50 22.77 22.35
CA GLU A 32 13.42 22.67 21.38
C GLU A 32 13.27 21.18 21.16
N PRO A 33 12.10 20.59 21.45
CA PRO A 33 11.86 19.22 21.09
C PRO A 33 12.27 19.16 19.62
N ALA A 34 13.32 18.38 19.34
CA ALA A 34 13.80 18.13 17.98
C ALA A 34 12.51 17.97 17.19
N ARG A 35 12.24 18.96 16.35
CA ARG A 35 11.04 18.99 15.51
C ARG A 35 11.11 17.69 14.79
N ALA A 36 10.44 16.68 15.36
CA ALA A 36 10.26 15.40 14.71
C ALA A 36 9.82 15.82 13.33
N ILE A 37 10.70 15.64 12.35
CA ILE A 37 10.33 15.77 10.95
C ILE A 37 9.24 14.73 10.86
N ALA A 38 8.00 15.18 11.06
CA ALA A 38 6.85 14.37 10.75
C ALA A 38 7.14 13.90 9.34
N PRO A 39 7.15 12.57 9.08
CA PRO A 39 7.34 12.09 7.73
C PRO A 39 6.41 12.94 6.88
N ALA A 40 6.96 13.60 5.85
CA ALA A 40 6.19 14.47 4.97
C ALA A 40 4.90 13.72 4.67
N PRO A 41 3.71 14.32 4.84
CA PRO A 41 2.48 13.62 4.54
C PRO A 41 2.66 13.03 3.16
N ALA A 42 2.56 11.70 3.09
CA ALA A 42 2.63 10.98 1.81
C ALA A 42 1.72 11.77 0.86
N PRO A 43 2.15 12.07 -0.37
CA PRO A 43 1.36 12.87 -1.29
C PRO A 43 -0.05 12.30 -1.26
N PRO A 44 -1.10 13.13 -1.16
CA PRO A 44 -2.46 12.65 -1.06
C PRO A 44 -2.65 11.66 -2.19
N VAL A 45 -2.85 10.36 -1.84
CA VAL A 45 -3.15 9.34 -2.82
C VAL A 45 -4.40 9.88 -3.50
N SER A 46 -4.24 10.36 -4.72
CA SER A 46 -5.32 10.95 -5.48
C SER A 46 -6.47 9.94 -5.46
N ARG A 47 -7.56 10.29 -4.78
CA ARG A 47 -8.82 9.56 -4.80
C ARG A 47 -9.55 9.71 -6.15
N ALA A 48 -8.79 9.98 -7.22
CA ALA A 48 -9.31 9.77 -8.56
C ALA A 48 -9.75 8.31 -8.64
N ALA A 49 -10.96 8.09 -9.13
CA ALA A 49 -11.51 6.74 -9.26
C ALA A 49 -10.46 5.81 -9.87
N PRO A 50 -10.19 4.66 -9.26
CA PRO A 50 -9.13 3.77 -9.71
C PRO A 50 -9.45 3.29 -11.12
N SER A 51 -8.78 3.84 -12.13
CA SER A 51 -8.97 3.47 -13.54
C SER A 51 -7.92 2.49 -14.05
N GLY A 52 -7.14 1.89 -13.14
CA GLY A 52 -6.04 0.99 -13.47
C GLY A 52 -6.41 -0.48 -13.34
N VAL A 53 -5.91 -1.29 -14.25
CA VAL A 53 -5.94 -2.76 -14.20
C VAL A 53 -4.57 -3.25 -13.75
N LEU A 54 -4.53 -4.08 -12.72
CA LEU A 54 -3.34 -4.82 -12.33
C LEU A 54 -3.41 -6.22 -12.92
N VAL A 55 -2.42 -6.59 -13.73
CA VAL A 55 -2.32 -7.92 -14.36
C VAL A 55 -1.17 -8.69 -13.74
N ILE A 56 -1.44 -9.87 -13.21
CA ILE A 56 -0.44 -10.75 -12.60
C ILE A 56 -0.48 -12.12 -13.27
N ASP A 57 0.65 -12.52 -13.87
CA ASP A 57 0.79 -13.80 -14.58
C ASP A 57 2.30 -14.08 -14.73
N ASP A 58 2.76 -15.29 -14.52
CA ASP A 58 4.18 -15.64 -14.63
C ASP A 58 4.68 -15.63 -16.08
N SER A 59 3.76 -15.82 -17.03
CA SER A 59 4.07 -15.79 -18.47
C SER A 59 4.20 -14.36 -19.00
N ALA A 60 5.41 -13.97 -19.41
CA ALA A 60 5.65 -12.68 -20.05
C ALA A 60 4.79 -12.45 -21.30
N VAL A 61 4.46 -13.52 -22.02
CA VAL A 61 3.60 -13.49 -23.22
C VAL A 61 2.15 -13.17 -22.82
N ALA A 62 1.64 -13.81 -21.76
CA ALA A 62 0.29 -13.55 -21.26
C ALA A 62 0.17 -12.12 -20.74
N ARG A 63 1.17 -11.66 -19.94
CA ARG A 63 1.22 -10.27 -19.46
C ARG A 63 1.21 -9.26 -20.60
N ALA A 64 2.03 -9.47 -21.62
CA ALA A 64 2.08 -8.57 -22.79
C ALA A 64 0.77 -8.56 -23.56
N LYS A 65 0.11 -9.71 -23.73
CA LYS A 65 -1.19 -9.83 -24.39
C LYS A 65 -2.27 -9.09 -23.61
N LEU A 66 -2.37 -9.31 -22.30
CA LEU A 66 -3.36 -8.66 -21.41
C LEU A 66 -3.12 -7.16 -21.32
N ARG A 67 -1.86 -6.72 -21.20
CA ARG A 67 -1.52 -5.30 -21.22
C ARG A 67 -2.04 -4.65 -22.50
N LYS A 68 -1.68 -5.20 -23.68
CA LYS A 68 -2.13 -4.67 -24.97
C LYS A 68 -3.65 -4.64 -25.09
N LEU A 69 -4.33 -5.66 -24.58
CA LEU A 69 -5.78 -5.77 -24.61
C LEU A 69 -6.44 -4.64 -23.80
N PHE A 70 -6.01 -4.42 -22.56
CA PHE A 70 -6.60 -3.43 -21.67
C PHE A 70 -6.17 -2.01 -22.02
N GLU A 71 -4.92 -1.77 -22.42
CA GLU A 71 -4.47 -0.46 -22.91
C GLU A 71 -5.23 -0.06 -24.19
N GLY A 72 -5.47 -1.02 -25.09
CA GLY A 72 -6.29 -0.80 -26.28
C GLY A 72 -7.75 -0.46 -25.98
N ALA A 73 -8.25 -0.82 -24.80
CA ALA A 73 -9.58 -0.47 -24.30
C ALA A 73 -9.58 0.82 -23.43
N GLY A 74 -8.44 1.52 -23.30
CA GLY A 74 -8.34 2.80 -22.59
C GLY A 74 -8.04 2.68 -21.10
N TYR A 75 -7.67 1.50 -20.59
CA TYR A 75 -7.27 1.32 -19.20
C TYR A 75 -5.76 1.62 -18.99
N ARG A 76 -5.42 2.19 -17.84
CA ARG A 76 -4.02 2.16 -17.37
C ARG A 76 -3.72 0.75 -16.88
N VAL A 77 -2.58 0.17 -17.26
CA VAL A 77 -2.23 -1.21 -16.91
C VAL A 77 -0.87 -1.27 -16.25
N GLU A 78 -0.83 -1.87 -15.07
CA GLU A 78 0.41 -2.32 -14.44
C GLU A 78 0.47 -3.85 -14.49
N VAL A 79 1.68 -4.38 -14.51
CA VAL A 79 1.88 -5.82 -14.58
C VAL A 79 2.86 -6.28 -13.53
N ALA A 80 2.66 -7.49 -13.01
CA ALA A 80 3.55 -8.18 -12.09
C ALA A 80 3.78 -9.62 -12.55
N ALA A 81 4.91 -10.19 -12.20
CA ALA A 81 5.29 -11.55 -12.61
C ALA A 81 4.82 -12.63 -11.63
N ASP A 82 4.38 -12.27 -10.43
CA ASP A 82 3.83 -13.16 -9.42
C ASP A 82 3.07 -12.39 -8.33
N GLY A 83 2.50 -13.13 -7.37
CA GLY A 83 1.68 -12.54 -6.32
C GLY A 83 2.45 -11.61 -5.38
N VAL A 84 3.73 -11.84 -5.13
CA VAL A 84 4.56 -10.98 -4.25
C VAL A 84 4.73 -9.60 -4.87
N GLU A 85 5.16 -9.53 -6.13
CA GLU A 85 5.29 -8.28 -6.87
C GLU A 85 3.93 -7.56 -6.99
N GLY A 86 2.85 -8.34 -7.16
CA GLY A 86 1.49 -7.80 -7.18
C GLY A 86 1.08 -7.11 -5.87
N LEU A 87 1.38 -7.71 -4.73
CA LEU A 87 1.12 -7.11 -3.41
C LEU A 87 1.95 -5.85 -3.17
N GLU A 88 3.21 -5.81 -3.63
CA GLU A 88 4.04 -4.62 -3.57
C GLU A 88 3.40 -3.45 -4.35
N LEU A 89 2.87 -3.71 -5.54
CA LEU A 89 2.16 -2.70 -6.33
C LEU A 89 0.87 -2.23 -5.63
N LEU A 90 0.11 -3.16 -5.04
CA LEU A 90 -1.12 -2.85 -4.29
C LEU A 90 -0.85 -2.01 -3.03
N ALA A 91 0.32 -2.16 -2.41
CA ALA A 91 0.73 -1.35 -1.26
C ALA A 91 0.98 0.12 -1.62
N HIS A 92 1.33 0.42 -2.88
CA HIS A 92 1.73 1.76 -3.32
C HIS A 92 0.68 2.48 -4.17
N GLN A 93 -0.25 1.76 -4.78
CA GLN A 93 -1.26 2.36 -5.66
C GLN A 93 -2.58 1.59 -5.65
N ARG A 94 -3.65 2.27 -6.05
CA ARG A 94 -4.99 1.68 -6.13
C ARG A 94 -5.31 1.26 -7.56
N PHE A 95 -6.00 0.14 -7.67
CA PHE A 95 -6.47 -0.42 -8.93
C PHE A 95 -7.99 -0.57 -8.91
N ALA A 96 -8.58 -0.58 -10.08
CA ALA A 96 -10.00 -0.81 -10.26
C ALA A 96 -10.34 -2.30 -10.37
N VAL A 97 -9.40 -3.11 -10.82
CA VAL A 97 -9.52 -4.57 -10.93
C VAL A 97 -8.16 -5.23 -10.89
N LEU A 98 -8.11 -6.39 -10.28
CA LEU A 98 -7.01 -7.33 -10.34
C LEU A 98 -7.36 -8.45 -11.30
N VAL A 99 -6.48 -8.71 -12.27
CA VAL A 99 -6.55 -9.87 -13.18
C VAL A 99 -5.35 -10.75 -12.89
N THR A 100 -5.57 -11.97 -12.38
CA THR A 100 -4.49 -12.83 -11.91
C THR A 100 -4.55 -14.23 -12.51
N ASP A 101 -3.39 -14.78 -12.86
CA ASP A 101 -3.25 -16.22 -13.02
C ASP A 101 -3.37 -16.92 -11.65
N LEU A 102 -3.81 -18.15 -11.64
CA LEU A 102 -3.88 -18.98 -10.44
C LEU A 102 -2.60 -19.78 -10.19
N GLU A 103 -1.82 -20.06 -11.23
CA GLU A 103 -0.61 -20.87 -11.15
C GLU A 103 0.63 -20.01 -11.42
N MET A 104 1.27 -19.59 -10.35
CA MET A 104 2.48 -18.76 -10.39
C MET A 104 3.50 -19.22 -9.37
N PRO A 105 4.81 -19.02 -9.61
CA PRO A 105 5.84 -19.28 -8.62
C PRO A 105 5.80 -18.28 -7.45
N ARG A 106 6.44 -18.60 -6.35
CA ARG A 106 6.58 -17.83 -5.11
C ARG A 106 5.27 -17.66 -4.34
N MET A 107 4.31 -16.99 -4.91
CA MET A 107 2.96 -16.80 -4.39
C MET A 107 1.97 -17.11 -5.51
N ASP A 108 1.15 -18.12 -5.31
CA ASP A 108 0.11 -18.51 -6.27
C ASP A 108 -1.10 -17.54 -6.22
N GLY A 109 -1.99 -17.68 -7.19
CA GLY A 109 -3.16 -16.81 -7.28
C GLY A 109 -4.15 -16.99 -6.14
N PHE A 110 -4.22 -18.15 -5.49
CA PHE A 110 -5.09 -18.38 -4.33
C PHE A 110 -4.56 -17.68 -3.11
N GLU A 111 -3.25 -17.76 -2.86
CA GLU A 111 -2.59 -17.05 -1.77
C GLU A 111 -2.71 -15.53 -1.96
N LEU A 112 -2.53 -15.06 -3.21
CA LEU A 112 -2.73 -13.65 -3.55
C LEU A 112 -4.17 -13.19 -3.30
N ILE A 113 -5.18 -13.94 -3.77
CA ILE A 113 -6.60 -13.63 -3.55
C ILE A 113 -6.89 -13.55 -2.05
N ALA A 114 -6.43 -14.52 -1.27
CA ALA A 114 -6.61 -14.53 0.18
C ALA A 114 -5.96 -13.31 0.85
N ALA A 115 -4.75 -12.93 0.45
CA ALA A 115 -4.05 -11.75 0.97
C ALA A 115 -4.78 -10.44 0.64
N VAL A 116 -5.27 -10.29 -0.60
CA VAL A 116 -6.03 -9.12 -1.05
C VAL A 116 -7.35 -8.99 -0.29
N GLN A 117 -8.07 -10.09 -0.10
CA GLN A 117 -9.36 -10.11 0.61
C GLN A 117 -9.21 -9.98 2.13
N GLY A 118 -8.06 -10.38 2.69
CA GLY A 118 -7.75 -10.26 4.11
C GLY A 118 -7.28 -8.87 4.54
N SER A 119 -7.12 -7.93 3.61
CA SER A 119 -6.64 -6.57 3.89
C SER A 119 -7.76 -5.56 3.72
N LEU A 120 -8.05 -4.77 4.78
CA LEU A 120 -9.06 -3.69 4.75
C LEU A 120 -8.84 -2.66 3.63
N ASP A 121 -7.61 -2.55 3.15
CA ASP A 121 -7.25 -1.63 2.06
C ASP A 121 -7.63 -2.14 0.68
N THR A 122 -7.81 -3.45 0.52
CA THR A 122 -7.99 -4.11 -0.78
C THR A 122 -9.14 -5.11 -0.80
N GLU A 123 -9.88 -5.33 0.29
CA GLU A 123 -10.97 -6.32 0.38
C GLU A 123 -12.09 -6.10 -0.65
N ASP A 124 -12.32 -4.84 -1.05
CA ASP A 124 -13.32 -4.46 -2.04
C ASP A 124 -12.79 -4.49 -3.49
N LEU A 125 -11.50 -4.83 -3.69
CA LEU A 125 -10.91 -4.87 -5.03
C LEU A 125 -11.50 -6.03 -5.84
N PRO A 126 -12.18 -5.76 -6.97
CA PRO A 126 -12.69 -6.82 -7.82
C PRO A 126 -11.56 -7.65 -8.40
N ILE A 127 -11.70 -8.98 -8.34
CA ILE A 127 -10.70 -9.93 -8.83
C ILE A 127 -11.29 -10.74 -9.97
N ILE A 128 -10.53 -10.90 -11.05
CA ILE A 128 -10.78 -11.84 -12.14
C ILE A 128 -9.61 -12.83 -12.19
N ALA A 129 -9.92 -14.12 -12.10
CA ALA A 129 -8.93 -15.18 -12.25
C ALA A 129 -8.86 -15.67 -13.69
N ILE A 130 -7.65 -15.98 -14.15
CA ILE A 130 -7.40 -16.66 -15.43
C ILE A 130 -6.60 -17.92 -15.12
N THR A 131 -7.01 -19.07 -15.66
CA THR A 131 -6.30 -20.33 -15.37
C THR A 131 -6.26 -21.24 -16.60
N GLY A 132 -5.20 -22.04 -16.70
CA GLY A 132 -5.08 -23.10 -17.71
C GLY A 132 -5.79 -24.41 -17.35
N HIS A 133 -6.12 -24.61 -16.05
CA HIS A 133 -6.60 -25.88 -15.53
C HIS A 133 -8.05 -25.86 -15.08
N ASP A 134 -8.84 -26.82 -15.59
CA ASP A 134 -10.28 -26.92 -15.27
C ASP A 134 -10.52 -27.27 -13.79
N GLU A 135 -9.64 -28.04 -13.17
CA GLU A 135 -9.74 -28.43 -11.78
C GLU A 135 -9.65 -27.25 -10.80
N LEU A 136 -8.90 -26.21 -11.17
CA LEU A 136 -8.74 -25.02 -10.35
C LEU A 136 -9.99 -24.12 -10.39
N GLN A 137 -10.78 -24.19 -11.46
CA GLN A 137 -12.05 -23.47 -11.55
C GLN A 137 -13.03 -23.88 -10.44
N ALA A 138 -13.05 -25.16 -10.07
CA ALA A 138 -13.92 -25.65 -9.00
C ALA A 138 -13.52 -25.09 -7.61
N ARG A 139 -12.22 -24.92 -7.36
CA ARG A 139 -11.71 -24.41 -6.09
C ARG A 139 -11.98 -22.92 -5.87
N VAL A 140 -12.13 -22.17 -6.96
CA VAL A 140 -12.26 -20.69 -6.90
C VAL A 140 -13.71 -20.26 -6.65
N HIS A 141 -14.70 -21.15 -6.80
CA HIS A 141 -16.11 -20.83 -6.55
C HIS A 141 -16.39 -20.39 -5.09
N ASP A 142 -15.53 -20.79 -4.17
CA ASP A 142 -15.67 -20.47 -2.75
C ASP A 142 -14.92 -19.18 -2.33
N CYS A 143 -14.22 -18.52 -3.27
CA CYS A 143 -13.48 -17.28 -2.99
C CYS A 143 -14.44 -16.08 -3.09
N GLN A 144 -14.58 -15.33 -1.98
CA GLN A 144 -15.29 -14.06 -1.99
C GLN A 144 -14.53 -13.03 -2.86
N GLY A 145 -15.22 -12.00 -3.37
CA GLY A 145 -14.58 -10.93 -4.17
C GLY A 145 -14.13 -11.34 -5.57
N LEU A 146 -14.38 -12.60 -5.98
CA LEU A 146 -14.08 -13.06 -7.33
C LEU A 146 -15.27 -12.77 -8.26
N TYR A 147 -15.03 -11.93 -9.25
CA TYR A 147 -16.06 -11.49 -10.20
C TYR A 147 -16.07 -12.25 -11.51
N GLY A 148 -15.11 -13.12 -11.74
CA GLY A 148 -15.07 -13.98 -12.91
C GLY A 148 -13.86 -14.90 -12.96
N ILE A 149 -14.04 -16.03 -13.66
CA ILE A 149 -12.99 -16.99 -13.95
C ILE A 149 -12.96 -17.19 -15.45
N PHE A 150 -11.77 -17.11 -16.03
CA PHE A 150 -11.55 -17.32 -17.46
C PHE A 150 -10.54 -18.45 -17.67
N LYS A 151 -10.81 -19.31 -18.65
CA LYS A 151 -9.90 -20.36 -19.06
C LYS A 151 -8.90 -19.85 -20.09
N LYS A 152 -7.63 -20.25 -19.96
CA LYS A 152 -6.63 -20.06 -21.03
C LYS A 152 -6.85 -21.09 -22.15
N PRO A 153 -6.93 -20.69 -23.44
CA PRO A 153 -6.92 -19.31 -23.93
C PRO A 153 -8.28 -18.61 -23.73
N TRP A 154 -8.27 -17.40 -23.19
CA TRP A 154 -9.48 -16.62 -22.93
C TRP A 154 -10.01 -15.91 -24.19
N ASN A 155 -11.30 -15.53 -24.14
CA ASN A 155 -11.94 -14.68 -25.15
C ASN A 155 -11.76 -13.20 -24.75
N ASP A 156 -11.02 -12.45 -25.55
CA ASP A 156 -10.67 -11.06 -25.29
C ASP A 156 -11.92 -10.17 -25.11
N ARG A 157 -12.97 -10.38 -25.93
CA ARG A 157 -14.22 -9.60 -25.85
C ARG A 157 -14.99 -9.87 -24.56
N GLU A 158 -15.06 -11.12 -24.16
CA GLU A 158 -15.75 -11.52 -22.92
C GLU A 158 -15.02 -11.00 -21.69
N LEU A 159 -13.69 -11.07 -21.68
CA LEU A 159 -12.86 -10.53 -20.61
C LEU A 159 -13.05 -9.02 -20.47
N LEU A 160 -12.97 -8.26 -21.58
CA LEU A 160 -13.22 -6.82 -21.58
C LEU A 160 -14.64 -6.48 -21.11
N LYS A 161 -15.64 -7.20 -21.57
CA LYS A 161 -17.03 -7.02 -21.15
C LYS A 161 -17.18 -7.24 -19.64
N ARG A 162 -16.53 -8.25 -19.09
CA ARG A 162 -16.55 -8.53 -17.65
C ARG A 162 -15.90 -7.42 -16.85
N VAL A 163 -14.71 -6.96 -17.25
CA VAL A 163 -14.00 -5.85 -16.60
C VAL A 163 -14.83 -4.56 -16.66
N ALA A 164 -15.42 -4.23 -17.79
CA ALA A 164 -16.24 -3.03 -17.94
C ALA A 164 -17.55 -3.06 -17.11
N ALA A 165 -18.04 -4.25 -16.77
CA ALA A 165 -19.25 -4.43 -15.96
C ALA A 165 -18.97 -4.35 -14.43
N LEU A 166 -17.70 -4.26 -14.01
CA LEU A 166 -17.36 -4.15 -12.59
C LEU A 166 -17.68 -2.75 -12.04
N PRO A 167 -18.14 -2.66 -10.79
CA PRO A 167 -18.34 -1.37 -10.14
C PRO A 167 -17.04 -0.58 -10.12
N HIS A 168 -17.06 0.69 -10.49
CA HIS A 168 -15.94 1.63 -10.57
C HIS A 168 -14.99 1.52 -11.78
N ASN A 169 -15.35 0.74 -12.81
CA ASN A 169 -14.48 0.47 -13.96
C ASN A 169 -14.91 1.16 -15.27
N ALA A 170 -15.51 2.31 -15.21
CA ALA A 170 -15.68 3.10 -16.43
C ALA A 170 -14.28 3.52 -16.95
N PRO A 171 -13.91 3.21 -18.21
CA PRO A 171 -12.69 3.75 -18.80
C PRO A 171 -12.74 5.28 -18.76
N ALA A 172 -11.59 5.92 -18.49
CA ALA A 172 -11.51 7.37 -18.55
C ALA A 172 -11.97 7.83 -19.95
N PRO A 173 -12.79 8.89 -20.07
CA PRO A 173 -13.18 9.40 -21.38
C PRO A 173 -11.90 9.73 -22.16
N ALA A 174 -11.80 9.19 -23.38
CA ALA A 174 -10.70 9.51 -24.29
C ALA A 174 -10.70 11.03 -24.50
N ALA A 175 -9.55 11.66 -24.17
CA ALA A 175 -9.33 13.08 -24.35
C ALA A 175 -9.15 13.42 -25.84
#